data_0ff400051f4b89ae96e27b0588f08ce6
#
_entry.id   0ff400051f4b89ae96e27b0588f08ce6
#
_cell.length_a   1.000
_cell.length_b   1.000
_cell.length_c   1.000
_cell.angle_alpha   90.00
_cell.angle_beta   90.00
_cell.angle_gamma   90.00
#
_symmetry.space_group_name_H-M   'P 1'
#
loop_
_entity.id
_entity.type
_entity.pdbx_description
1 polymer ?
#
loop_
_entity_poly.entity_id
_entity_poly.type
_entity_poly.pdbx_seq_one_letter_code
_entity_poly.pdbx_strand_id
1 'polypeptide(L)'
;MLTLADAIEGLTGARVEAASRWVITEGSIDSRTAKPGALFIALPGERADGHDYVAAAFQQGTVAALVKRSVDSAAPLVDLRQPFDPAALAVFETLPDGPVCLLVDDPLQGLQQIAGFWRRKMNVRVIGITGSVGKSTTKEVVTEVLSQRFQTLKNVGNLNNEIGLPLT
;
A
#
# COMPACT_ATOMS: atom_id res chain seq x y z
N MET A 1 -2.14 12.79 -4.73
CA MET A 1 -2.15 12.03 -3.48
C MET A 1 -2.83 10.71 -3.73
N LEU A 2 -2.32 9.60 -3.22
CA LEU A 2 -2.96 8.29 -3.30
C LEU A 2 -4.19 8.27 -2.37
N THR A 3 -5.32 7.77 -2.85
CA THR A 3 -6.55 7.61 -2.06
C THR A 3 -6.96 6.14 -1.99
N LEU A 4 -7.88 5.82 -1.10
CA LEU A 4 -8.44 4.47 -1.02
C LEU A 4 -9.20 4.12 -2.31
N ALA A 5 -9.83 5.10 -2.99
CA ALA A 5 -10.43 4.90 -4.31
C ALA A 5 -9.40 4.47 -5.36
N ASP A 6 -8.18 5.07 -5.33
CA ASP A 6 -7.08 4.67 -6.22
C ASP A 6 -6.58 3.25 -5.90
N ALA A 7 -6.51 2.90 -4.62
CA ALA A 7 -6.10 1.56 -4.20
C ALA A 7 -7.12 0.50 -4.67
N ILE A 8 -8.41 0.74 -4.48
CA ILE A 8 -9.50 -0.14 -4.95
C ILE A 8 -9.45 -0.26 -6.48
N GLU A 9 -9.29 0.84 -7.20
CA GLU A 9 -9.18 0.84 -8.67
C GLU A 9 -7.97 0.02 -9.13
N GLY A 10 -6.85 0.12 -8.42
CA GLY A 10 -5.65 -0.67 -8.69
C GLY A 10 -5.84 -2.17 -8.48
N LEU A 11 -6.67 -2.56 -7.52
CA LEU A 11 -6.96 -3.95 -7.17
C LEU A 11 -8.02 -4.59 -8.08
N THR A 12 -9.04 -3.83 -8.46
CA THR A 12 -10.26 -4.37 -9.06
C THR A 12 -10.53 -3.86 -10.48
N GLY A 13 -9.88 -2.77 -10.88
CA GLY A 13 -10.21 -2.03 -12.10
C GLY A 13 -11.44 -1.13 -11.97
N ALA A 14 -12.18 -1.17 -10.86
CA ALA A 14 -13.36 -0.37 -10.60
C ALA A 14 -13.05 0.75 -9.60
N ARG A 15 -13.48 1.97 -9.91
CA ARG A 15 -13.30 3.13 -9.05
C ARG A 15 -14.58 3.45 -8.29
N VAL A 16 -14.46 3.76 -7.02
CA VAL A 16 -15.55 4.24 -6.17
C VAL A 16 -15.18 5.60 -5.59
N GLU A 17 -15.84 6.66 -6.05
CA GLU A 17 -15.51 8.04 -5.64
C GLU A 17 -15.73 8.27 -4.14
N ALA A 18 -16.70 7.64 -3.54
CA ALA A 18 -16.94 7.72 -2.10
C ALA A 18 -15.71 7.35 -1.26
N ALA A 19 -14.83 6.47 -1.77
CA ALA A 19 -13.60 6.09 -1.11
C ALA A 19 -12.44 7.11 -1.29
N SER A 20 -12.61 8.16 -2.09
CA SER A 20 -11.58 9.19 -2.28
C SER A 20 -11.34 10.07 -1.04
N ARG A 21 -12.25 10.06 -0.07
CA ARG A 21 -12.12 10.79 1.19
C ARG A 21 -11.01 10.22 2.11
N TRP A 22 -10.68 8.95 1.96
CA TRP A 22 -9.57 8.35 2.70
C TRP A 22 -8.26 8.51 1.93
N VAL A 23 -7.43 9.42 2.40
CA VAL A 23 -6.09 9.64 1.84
C VAL A 23 -5.12 8.63 2.42
N ILE A 24 -4.39 7.94 1.55
CA ILE A 24 -3.32 7.02 1.94
C ILE A 24 -2.00 7.78 1.95
N THR A 25 -1.40 7.89 3.13
CA THR A 25 -0.13 8.62 3.33
C THR A 25 1.10 7.77 3.02
N GLU A 26 1.05 6.48 3.37
CA GLU A 26 2.13 5.51 3.12
C GLU A 26 1.57 4.08 3.18
N GLY A 27 2.35 3.10 2.69
CA GLY A 27 2.13 1.69 3.00
C GLY A 27 2.95 1.27 4.21
N SER A 28 2.41 0.39 5.08
CA SER A 28 3.12 -0.14 6.24
C SER A 28 2.86 -1.64 6.43
N ILE A 29 3.91 -2.37 6.81
CA ILE A 29 3.85 -3.80 7.18
C ILE A 29 4.15 -4.03 8.67
N ASP A 30 4.48 -2.97 9.42
CA ASP A 30 4.75 -3.01 10.85
C ASP A 30 3.78 -2.08 11.58
N SER A 31 2.86 -2.66 12.36
CA SER A 31 1.83 -1.90 13.09
C SER A 31 2.41 -0.93 14.13
N ARG A 32 3.64 -1.18 14.62
CA ARG A 32 4.28 -0.33 15.63
C ARG A 32 4.80 0.99 15.07
N THR A 33 5.10 1.01 13.77
CA THR A 33 5.67 2.16 13.06
C THR A 33 4.71 2.78 12.06
N ALA A 34 3.51 2.22 11.93
CA ALA A 34 2.48 2.73 11.05
C ALA A 34 2.05 4.14 11.49
N LYS A 35 1.88 5.04 10.52
CA LYS A 35 1.47 6.42 10.75
C LYS A 35 -0.01 6.64 10.47
N PRO A 36 -0.60 7.70 11.02
CA PRO A 36 -1.96 8.08 10.66
C PRO A 36 -2.13 8.24 9.14
N GLY A 37 -3.18 7.66 8.60
CA GLY A 37 -3.45 7.64 7.17
C GLY A 37 -2.75 6.50 6.41
N ALA A 38 -1.94 5.65 7.03
CA ALA A 38 -1.29 4.55 6.33
C ALA A 38 -2.26 3.47 5.88
N LEU A 39 -1.91 2.78 4.80
CA LEU A 39 -2.47 1.48 4.41
C LEU A 39 -1.61 0.39 5.06
N PHE A 40 -2.20 -0.40 5.93
CA PHE A 40 -1.52 -1.54 6.56
C PHE A 40 -1.63 -2.79 5.67
N ILE A 41 -0.53 -3.49 5.47
CA ILE A 41 -0.47 -4.73 4.69
C ILE A 41 -0.21 -5.90 5.63
N ALA A 42 -1.22 -6.72 5.88
CA ALA A 42 -1.14 -7.87 6.77
C ALA A 42 -0.45 -9.05 6.08
N LEU A 43 0.87 -9.10 6.15
CA LEU A 43 1.66 -10.19 5.57
C LEU A 43 1.82 -11.32 6.56
N PRO A 44 1.65 -12.58 6.14
CA PRO A 44 2.04 -13.72 6.95
C PRO A 44 3.57 -13.79 7.04
N GLY A 45 4.10 -13.88 8.24
CA GLY A 45 5.53 -14.00 8.49
C GLY A 45 5.87 -15.34 9.18
N GLU A 46 7.15 -15.69 9.22
CA GLU A 46 7.62 -16.94 9.84
C GLU A 46 7.38 -16.99 11.36
N ARG A 47 7.41 -15.84 12.04
CA ARG A 47 7.32 -15.72 13.50
C ARG A 47 6.04 -15.06 13.99
N ALA A 48 5.38 -14.33 13.14
CA ALA A 48 4.17 -13.57 13.49
C ALA A 48 3.30 -13.37 12.23
N ASP A 49 1.99 -13.49 12.38
CA ASP A 49 1.04 -13.22 11.29
C ASP A 49 0.61 -11.74 11.39
N GLY A 50 0.83 -10.96 10.32
CA GLY A 50 0.43 -9.56 10.26
C GLY A 50 -1.06 -9.33 10.50
N HIS A 51 -1.90 -10.34 10.23
CA HIS A 51 -3.34 -10.27 10.49
C HIS A 51 -3.68 -10.08 11.97
N ASP A 52 -2.85 -10.57 12.88
CA ASP A 52 -3.05 -10.45 14.33
C ASP A 52 -2.78 -9.02 14.84
N TYR A 53 -2.16 -8.18 14.00
CA TYR A 53 -1.78 -6.80 14.32
C TYR A 53 -2.65 -5.74 13.63
N VAL A 54 -3.69 -6.13 12.89
CA VAL A 54 -4.57 -5.19 12.18
C VAL A 54 -5.25 -4.23 13.16
N ALA A 55 -5.79 -4.73 14.28
CA ALA A 55 -6.40 -3.89 15.30
C ALA A 55 -5.39 -2.87 15.89
N ALA A 56 -4.15 -3.30 16.13
CA ALA A 56 -3.09 -2.42 16.61
C ALA A 56 -2.70 -1.35 15.57
N ALA A 57 -2.66 -1.72 14.28
CA ALA A 57 -2.43 -0.75 13.20
C ALA A 57 -3.54 0.30 13.13
N PHE A 58 -4.80 -0.09 13.28
CA PHE A 58 -5.93 0.84 13.35
C PHE A 58 -5.85 1.79 14.54
N GLN A 59 -5.36 1.32 15.70
CA GLN A 59 -5.09 2.18 16.85
C GLN A 59 -4.01 3.24 16.58
N GLN A 60 -3.07 2.97 15.65
CA GLN A 60 -2.09 3.96 15.18
C GLN A 60 -2.67 4.93 14.13
N GLY A 61 -3.95 4.79 13.76
CA GLY A 61 -4.62 5.66 12.81
C GLY A 61 -4.48 5.27 11.35
N THR A 62 -4.15 4.01 11.04
CA THR A 62 -4.20 3.54 9.65
C THR A 62 -5.63 3.56 9.12
N VAL A 63 -5.82 3.93 7.85
CA VAL A 63 -7.15 4.11 7.25
C VAL A 63 -7.71 2.84 6.62
N ALA A 64 -6.83 1.91 6.24
CA ALA A 64 -7.24 0.63 5.70
C ALA A 64 -6.21 -0.46 5.97
N ALA A 65 -6.63 -1.73 5.87
CA ALA A 65 -5.74 -2.88 5.92
C ALA A 65 -6.02 -3.83 4.75
N LEU A 66 -4.97 -4.30 4.05
CA LEU A 66 -5.06 -5.44 3.14
C LEU A 66 -4.94 -6.72 3.96
N VAL A 67 -5.94 -7.59 3.85
CA VAL A 67 -6.03 -8.85 4.60
C VAL A 67 -6.38 -10.00 3.68
N LYS A 68 -5.89 -11.21 4.01
CA LYS A 68 -6.22 -12.45 3.27
C LYS A 68 -7.37 -13.23 3.92
N ARG A 69 -7.69 -12.92 5.17
CA ARG A 69 -8.74 -13.57 5.96
C ARG A 69 -9.47 -12.55 6.81
N SER A 70 -10.64 -12.91 7.30
CA SER A 70 -11.31 -12.11 8.33
C SER A 70 -10.41 -11.95 9.55
N VAL A 71 -10.43 -10.77 10.14
CA VAL A 71 -9.66 -10.41 11.33
C VAL A 71 -10.62 -9.94 12.45
N ASP A 72 -10.20 -10.14 13.66
CA ASP A 72 -10.96 -9.66 14.83
C ASP A 72 -10.73 -8.15 14.99
N SER A 73 -11.53 -7.38 14.26
CA SER A 73 -11.55 -5.92 14.33
C SER A 73 -12.97 -5.41 14.15
N ALA A 74 -13.28 -4.26 14.75
CA ALA A 74 -14.57 -3.59 14.58
C ALA A 74 -14.71 -2.94 13.17
N ALA A 75 -13.67 -2.94 12.38
CA ALA A 75 -13.67 -2.34 11.05
C ALA A 75 -14.47 -3.20 10.06
N PRO A 76 -15.26 -2.58 9.16
CA PRO A 76 -15.97 -3.30 8.12
C PRO A 76 -14.99 -4.02 7.18
N LEU A 77 -15.41 -5.20 6.71
CA LEU A 77 -14.66 -6.03 5.77
C LEU A 77 -15.30 -5.94 4.39
N VAL A 78 -14.54 -5.49 3.39
CA VAL A 78 -14.96 -5.42 2.00
C VAL A 78 -14.22 -6.47 1.19
N ASP A 79 -14.95 -7.38 0.56
CA ASP A 79 -14.38 -8.47 -0.24
C ASP A 79 -14.05 -7.99 -1.65
N LEU A 80 -12.77 -7.95 -1.98
CA LEU A 80 -12.23 -7.55 -3.28
C LEU A 80 -11.55 -8.71 -4.03
N ARG A 81 -11.74 -9.96 -3.56
CA ARG A 81 -11.15 -11.15 -4.20
C ARG A 81 -11.75 -11.41 -5.57
N GLN A 82 -10.99 -12.11 -6.41
CA GLN A 82 -11.44 -12.46 -7.75
C GLN A 82 -12.22 -13.83 -7.76
N PRO A 83 -13.30 -13.97 -8.53
CA PRO A 83 -13.93 -12.93 -9.37
C PRO A 83 -14.60 -11.85 -8.52
N PHE A 84 -14.31 -10.58 -8.85
CA PHE A 84 -14.78 -9.44 -8.10
C PHE A 84 -16.24 -9.06 -8.45
N ASP A 85 -17.06 -8.84 -7.43
CA ASP A 85 -18.42 -8.31 -7.59
C ASP A 85 -18.41 -6.78 -7.34
N PRO A 86 -18.65 -5.96 -8.38
CA PRO A 86 -18.70 -4.50 -8.22
C PRO A 86 -19.76 -4.03 -7.21
N ALA A 87 -20.79 -4.81 -6.92
CA ALA A 87 -21.80 -4.47 -5.93
C ALA A 87 -21.21 -4.36 -4.51
N ALA A 88 -20.09 -5.06 -4.23
CA ALA A 88 -19.38 -4.94 -2.96
C ALA A 88 -18.89 -3.51 -2.68
N LEU A 89 -18.69 -2.69 -3.71
CA LEU A 89 -18.24 -1.29 -3.54
C LEU A 89 -19.35 -0.35 -3.07
N ALA A 90 -20.62 -0.71 -3.21
CA ALA A 90 -21.73 0.13 -2.77
C ALA A 90 -21.67 0.44 -1.27
N VAL A 91 -21.01 -0.43 -0.48
CA VAL A 91 -20.82 -0.23 0.96
C VAL A 91 -20.10 1.10 1.27
N PHE A 92 -19.19 1.56 0.41
CA PHE A 92 -18.43 2.80 0.63
C PHE A 92 -19.28 4.07 0.65
N GLU A 93 -20.51 4.04 0.06
CA GLU A 93 -21.45 5.15 0.11
C GLU A 93 -22.04 5.36 1.52
N THR A 94 -22.05 4.31 2.33
CA THR A 94 -22.69 4.32 3.66
C THR A 94 -21.71 4.10 4.82
N LEU A 95 -20.45 3.76 4.52
CA LEU A 95 -19.45 3.58 5.58
C LEU A 95 -19.21 4.88 6.33
N PRO A 96 -19.17 4.84 7.67
CA PRO A 96 -18.73 5.98 8.48
C PRO A 96 -17.25 6.24 8.24
N ASP A 97 -16.78 7.43 8.60
CA ASP A 97 -15.34 7.72 8.63
C ASP A 97 -14.67 6.80 9.67
N GLY A 98 -13.73 6.01 9.21
CA GLY A 98 -13.05 5.01 10.04
C GLY A 98 -12.22 4.05 9.20
N PRO A 99 -11.47 3.16 9.83
CA PRO A 99 -10.67 2.18 9.12
C PRO A 99 -11.54 1.11 8.45
N VAL A 100 -11.02 0.51 7.36
CA VAL A 100 -11.67 -0.56 6.62
C VAL A 100 -10.69 -1.69 6.31
N CYS A 101 -11.16 -2.94 6.39
CA CYS A 101 -10.42 -4.10 5.93
C CYS A 101 -10.79 -4.41 4.47
N LEU A 102 -9.79 -4.51 3.61
CA LEU A 102 -9.91 -4.95 2.22
C LEU A 102 -9.45 -6.39 2.12
N LEU A 103 -10.40 -7.31 1.92
CA LEU A 103 -10.11 -8.73 1.76
C LEU A 103 -9.65 -8.99 0.32
N VAL A 104 -8.42 -9.49 0.18
CA VAL A 104 -7.80 -9.82 -1.10
C VAL A 104 -7.27 -11.25 -1.09
N ASP A 105 -7.00 -11.82 -2.27
CA ASP A 105 -6.44 -13.17 -2.37
C ASP A 105 -5.04 -13.26 -1.78
N ASP A 106 -4.21 -12.24 -2.01
CA ASP A 106 -2.85 -12.12 -1.50
C ASP A 106 -2.51 -10.64 -1.21
N PRO A 107 -2.28 -10.27 0.07
CA PRO A 107 -1.93 -8.89 0.44
C PRO A 107 -0.63 -8.37 -0.19
N LEU A 108 0.36 -9.24 -0.46
CA LEU A 108 1.59 -8.82 -1.12
C LEU A 108 1.34 -8.49 -2.58
N GLN A 109 0.61 -9.35 -3.30
CA GLN A 109 0.20 -9.05 -4.67
C GLN A 109 -0.69 -7.81 -4.72
N GLY A 110 -1.60 -7.63 -3.76
CA GLY A 110 -2.42 -6.44 -3.63
C GLY A 110 -1.59 -5.16 -3.48
N LEU A 111 -0.58 -5.17 -2.62
CA LEU A 111 0.37 -4.07 -2.48
C LEU A 111 1.08 -3.75 -3.80
N GLN A 112 1.56 -4.78 -4.51
CA GLN A 112 2.25 -4.62 -5.79
C GLN A 112 1.33 -4.07 -6.89
N GLN A 113 0.07 -4.50 -6.92
CA GLN A 113 -0.95 -4.01 -7.86
C GLN A 113 -1.23 -2.51 -7.60
N ILE A 114 -1.46 -2.12 -6.35
CA ILE A 114 -1.69 -0.71 -5.97
C ILE A 114 -0.48 0.15 -6.34
N ALA A 115 0.73 -0.27 -5.98
CA ALA A 115 1.95 0.46 -6.29
C ALA A 115 2.18 0.59 -7.80
N GLY A 116 1.98 -0.50 -8.55
CA GLY A 116 2.08 -0.50 -10.02
C GLY A 116 1.04 0.41 -10.67
N PHE A 117 -0.19 0.39 -10.18
CA PHE A 117 -1.27 1.26 -10.64
C PHE A 117 -0.93 2.73 -10.36
N TRP A 118 -0.55 3.07 -9.12
CA TRP A 118 -0.16 4.42 -8.74
C TRP A 118 1.05 4.92 -9.53
N ARG A 119 2.06 4.06 -9.70
CA ARG A 119 3.24 4.38 -10.52
C ARG A 119 2.87 4.77 -11.96
N ARG A 120 1.88 4.12 -12.57
CA ARG A 120 1.41 4.46 -13.92
C ARG A 120 0.68 5.79 -14.00
N LYS A 121 0.02 6.22 -12.92
CA LYS A 121 -0.63 7.54 -12.82
C LYS A 121 0.38 8.69 -12.68
N MET A 122 1.62 8.40 -12.25
CA MET A 122 2.64 9.42 -12.07
C MET A 122 3.48 9.62 -13.33
N ASN A 123 3.63 10.87 -13.78
CA ASN A 123 4.54 11.23 -14.87
C ASN A 123 5.97 11.42 -14.34
N VAL A 124 6.62 10.34 -13.92
CA VAL A 124 8.00 10.34 -13.41
C VAL A 124 8.90 9.46 -14.24
N ARG A 125 10.19 9.83 -14.32
CA ARG A 125 11.24 8.97 -14.87
C ARG A 125 11.75 8.05 -13.78
N VAL A 126 11.95 6.78 -14.10
CA VAL A 126 12.52 5.79 -13.17
C VAL A 126 13.85 5.32 -13.69
N ILE A 127 14.83 5.28 -12.80
CA ILE A 127 16.16 4.74 -13.07
C ILE A 127 16.33 3.51 -12.19
N GLY A 128 16.44 2.34 -12.82
CA GLY A 128 16.76 1.08 -12.16
C GLY A 128 18.27 0.85 -12.14
N ILE A 129 18.81 0.53 -10.95
CA ILE A 129 20.22 0.20 -10.77
C ILE A 129 20.32 -1.25 -10.32
N THR A 130 20.96 -2.07 -11.14
CA THR A 130 21.21 -3.50 -10.86
C THR A 130 22.70 -3.82 -10.92
N GLY A 131 23.10 -4.96 -10.43
CA GLY A 131 24.50 -5.42 -10.41
C GLY A 131 24.82 -6.25 -9.18
N SER A 132 25.95 -6.96 -9.22
CA SER A 132 26.40 -7.80 -8.09
C SER A 132 26.97 -6.96 -6.95
N VAL A 133 27.70 -5.89 -7.27
CA VAL A 133 28.39 -5.01 -6.32
C VAL A 133 28.14 -3.56 -6.68
N GLY A 134 28.18 -2.65 -5.73
CA GLY A 134 28.15 -1.20 -5.94
C GLY A 134 26.77 -0.57 -6.15
N LYS A 135 25.68 -1.34 -6.17
CA LYS A 135 24.31 -0.82 -6.37
C LYS A 135 23.97 0.35 -5.45
N SER A 136 24.20 0.19 -4.16
CA SER A 136 23.87 1.22 -3.15
C SER A 136 24.70 2.49 -3.38
N THR A 137 26.01 2.34 -3.61
CA THR A 137 26.89 3.48 -3.88
C THR A 137 26.48 4.21 -5.17
N THR A 138 26.22 3.46 -6.25
CA THR A 138 25.75 4.03 -7.51
C THR A 138 24.41 4.76 -7.32
N LYS A 139 23.48 4.20 -6.57
CA LYS A 139 22.20 4.85 -6.23
C LYS A 139 22.43 6.20 -5.55
N GLU A 140 23.30 6.26 -4.54
CA GLU A 140 23.59 7.50 -3.82
C GLU A 140 24.19 8.54 -4.77
N VAL A 141 25.22 8.19 -5.53
CA VAL A 141 25.89 9.10 -6.48
C VAL A 141 24.91 9.62 -7.54
N VAL A 142 24.12 8.72 -8.14
CA VAL A 142 23.13 9.12 -9.15
C VAL A 142 22.09 10.06 -8.55
N THR A 143 21.64 9.78 -7.33
CA THR A 143 20.68 10.63 -6.62
C THR A 143 21.26 12.03 -6.39
N GLU A 144 22.49 12.13 -5.86
CA GLU A 144 23.15 13.40 -5.61
C GLU A 144 23.27 14.25 -6.88
N VAL A 145 23.70 13.64 -7.99
CA VAL A 145 23.82 14.33 -9.28
C VAL A 145 22.46 14.81 -9.79
N LEU A 146 21.44 13.95 -9.76
CA LEU A 146 20.11 14.29 -10.27
C LEU A 146 19.40 15.33 -9.40
N SER A 147 19.61 15.31 -8.09
CA SER A 147 19.00 16.23 -7.15
C SER A 147 19.46 17.69 -7.35
N GLN A 148 20.59 17.91 -8.06
CA GLN A 148 21.03 19.26 -8.44
C GLN A 148 20.05 19.96 -9.39
N ARG A 149 19.24 19.20 -10.13
CA ARG A 149 18.34 19.75 -11.15
C ARG A 149 16.89 19.28 -11.05
N PHE A 150 16.64 18.11 -10.45
CA PHE A 150 15.33 17.46 -10.42
C PHE A 150 14.91 17.17 -8.99
N GLN A 151 13.60 17.17 -8.75
CA GLN A 151 13.06 16.55 -7.53
C GLN A 151 13.26 15.04 -7.65
N THR A 152 14.17 14.50 -6.84
CA THR A 152 14.62 13.12 -6.95
C THR A 152 14.25 12.35 -5.69
N LEU A 153 13.50 11.26 -5.86
CA LEU A 153 13.19 10.30 -4.80
C LEU A 153 14.08 9.08 -4.99
N LYS A 154 14.62 8.54 -3.90
CA LYS A 154 15.31 7.26 -3.88
C LYS A 154 14.66 6.33 -2.87
N ASN A 155 14.74 5.02 -3.11
CA ASN A 155 14.31 4.06 -2.12
C ASN A 155 15.21 4.14 -0.86
N VAL A 156 14.57 4.07 0.30
CA VAL A 156 15.24 4.17 1.61
C VAL A 156 15.92 2.83 1.95
N GLY A 157 17.15 2.90 2.44
CA GLY A 157 17.89 1.72 2.88
C GLY A 157 17.97 0.62 1.81
N ASN A 158 17.64 -0.60 2.22
CA ASN A 158 17.66 -1.80 1.39
C ASN A 158 16.25 -2.23 0.93
N LEU A 159 15.30 -1.30 0.79
CA LEU A 159 13.97 -1.57 0.26
C LEU A 159 14.05 -1.85 -1.25
N ASN A 160 14.63 -2.99 -1.61
CA ASN A 160 14.94 -3.40 -2.98
C ASN A 160 14.36 -4.78 -3.34
N ASN A 161 13.47 -5.30 -2.51
CA ASN A 161 12.77 -6.57 -2.71
C ASN A 161 11.30 -6.35 -3.10
N GLU A 162 10.58 -7.43 -3.24
CA GLU A 162 9.18 -7.49 -3.63
C GLU A 162 8.20 -6.77 -2.68
N ILE A 163 8.62 -6.50 -1.44
CA ILE A 163 7.87 -5.74 -0.45
C ILE A 163 8.35 -4.28 -0.44
N GLY A 164 9.67 -4.09 -0.38
CA GLY A 164 10.26 -2.77 -0.17
C GLY A 164 10.09 -1.81 -1.35
N LEU A 165 10.16 -2.31 -2.60
CA LEU A 165 9.96 -1.47 -3.78
C LEU A 165 8.54 -0.90 -3.85
N PRO A 166 7.46 -1.69 -3.64
CA PRO A 166 6.11 -1.16 -3.60
C PRO A 166 5.84 -0.16 -2.47
N LEU A 167 6.59 -0.22 -1.37
CA LEU A 167 6.46 0.69 -0.23
C LEU A 167 7.22 2.03 -0.43
N THR A 168 8.02 2.18 -1.50
CA THR A 168 8.75 3.41 -1.82
C THR A 168 7.93 4.35 -2.69
#